data_d2c968215732ef5322f1f8bd057b5466
#
_entry.id   d2c968215732ef5322f1f8bd057b5466
#
_cell.length_a   1.000
_cell.length_b   1.000
_cell.length_c   1.000
_cell.angle_alpha   90.00
_cell.angle_beta   90.00
_cell.angle_gamma   90.00
#
_symmetry.space_group_name_H-M   'P 1'
#
loop_
_entity.id
_entity.type
_entity.pdbx_description
1 polymer ?
#
loop_
_entity_poly.entity_id
_entity_poly.type
_entity_poly.pdbx_seq_one_letter_code
_entity_poly.pdbx_strand_id
1 'polypeptide(L)'
;MCIRDRLYSYGVMGGQYQPIGQSHLIQNIIDYDMSVQEGLDLPRAFALNGILNVEHSLDDKIVKKLKNIGHKIKINKNAIGGGQCIKIDRKNGVLIGGSDPRKDGMAIGY
;
A
#
# COMPACT_ATOMS: atom_id res chain seq x y z
N MET A 1 -8.07 17.48 21.70
CA MET A 1 -8.02 16.76 20.39
C MET A 1 -9.42 16.31 20.03
N CYS A 2 -9.90 16.73 18.87
CA CYS A 2 -11.24 16.37 18.43
C CYS A 2 -11.21 15.03 17.68
N ILE A 3 -11.84 14.00 18.22
CA ILE A 3 -11.93 12.65 17.61
C ILE A 3 -12.63 12.71 16.25
N ARG A 4 -13.41 13.76 16.01
CA ARG A 4 -14.18 13.95 14.78
C ARG A 4 -13.33 14.30 13.55
N ASP A 5 -12.05 14.64 13.74
CA ASP A 5 -11.18 15.08 12.64
C ASP A 5 -10.48 13.92 11.91
N ARG A 6 -10.56 12.71 12.44
CA ARG A 6 -9.91 11.55 11.84
C ARG A 6 -10.76 10.96 10.73
N LEU A 7 -10.12 10.68 9.59
CA LEU A 7 -10.74 10.01 8.43
C LEU A 7 -10.21 8.59 8.24
N TYR A 8 -8.95 8.37 8.58
CA TYR A 8 -8.28 7.10 8.41
C TYR A 8 -7.44 6.76 9.63
N SER A 9 -7.36 5.46 9.93
CA SER A 9 -6.33 4.88 10.78
C SER A 9 -5.64 3.81 9.97
N TYR A 10 -4.34 3.95 9.76
CA TYR A 10 -3.61 3.00 8.93
C TYR A 10 -2.15 2.93 9.34
N GLY A 11 -1.50 1.83 8.95
CA GLY A 11 -0.08 1.65 9.14
C GLY A 11 0.45 0.59 8.20
N VAL A 12 1.73 0.69 7.88
CA VAL A 12 2.45 -0.27 7.05
C VAL A 12 3.71 -0.70 7.79
N MET A 13 3.91 -2.00 7.92
CA MET A 13 5.15 -2.56 8.45
C MET A 13 6.16 -2.77 7.32
N GLY A 14 7.43 -3.01 7.65
CA GLY A 14 8.47 -3.31 6.67
C GLY A 14 9.79 -2.60 6.90
N GLY A 15 10.07 -2.16 8.12
CA GLY A 15 11.34 -1.52 8.48
C GLY A 15 11.61 -0.26 7.65
N GLN A 16 12.65 -0.27 6.83
CA GLN A 16 13.03 0.87 5.99
C GLN A 16 11.98 1.23 4.93
N TYR A 17 11.11 0.30 4.59
CA TYR A 17 10.00 0.53 3.65
C TYR A 17 8.87 1.37 4.25
N GLN A 18 8.74 1.44 5.57
CA GLN A 18 7.58 2.05 6.24
C GLN A 18 7.24 3.47 5.77
N PRO A 19 8.19 4.42 5.68
CA PRO A 19 7.84 5.77 5.24
C PRO A 19 7.28 5.81 3.81
N ILE A 20 7.88 5.05 2.92
CA ILE A 20 7.46 4.96 1.51
C ILE A 20 6.12 4.23 1.40
N GLY A 21 5.96 3.13 2.14
CA GLY A 21 4.73 2.34 2.12
C GLY A 21 3.52 3.10 2.64
N GLN A 22 3.69 3.85 3.70
CA GLN A 22 2.60 4.68 4.25
C GLN A 22 2.20 5.79 3.29
N SER A 23 3.18 6.47 2.69
CA SER A 23 2.92 7.52 1.69
C SER A 23 2.24 6.95 0.45
N HIS A 24 2.68 5.80 -0.03
CA HIS A 24 2.13 5.14 -1.20
C HIS A 24 0.68 4.71 -0.98
N LEU A 25 0.39 4.11 0.18
CA LEU A 25 -0.98 3.68 0.50
C LEU A 25 -1.96 4.86 0.53
N ILE A 26 -1.62 5.91 1.25
CA ILE A 26 -2.51 7.07 1.36
C ILE A 26 -2.67 7.79 0.01
N GLN A 27 -1.62 7.85 -0.79
CA GLN A 27 -1.66 8.41 -2.13
C GLN A 27 -2.60 7.61 -3.04
N ASN A 28 -2.55 6.29 -3.00
CA ASN A 28 -3.46 5.44 -3.77
C ASN A 28 -4.92 5.72 -3.44
N ILE A 29 -5.22 5.91 -2.17
CA ILE A 29 -6.59 6.15 -1.71
C ILE A 29 -7.06 7.57 -2.08
N ILE A 30 -6.24 8.59 -1.82
CA ILE A 30 -6.65 9.99 -1.96
C ILE A 30 -6.46 10.50 -3.39
N ASP A 31 -5.32 10.29 -4.00
CA ASP A 31 -4.99 10.84 -5.32
C ASP A 31 -5.55 10.00 -6.47
N TYR A 32 -5.61 8.69 -6.30
CA TYR A 32 -6.09 7.76 -7.34
C TYR A 32 -7.49 7.19 -7.05
N ASP A 33 -8.15 7.68 -6.00
CA ASP A 33 -9.53 7.34 -5.64
C ASP A 33 -9.77 5.82 -5.48
N MET A 34 -8.79 5.12 -4.97
CA MET A 34 -8.91 3.69 -4.71
C MET A 34 -9.66 3.42 -3.42
N SER A 35 -10.36 2.29 -3.34
CA SER A 35 -10.87 1.79 -2.08
C SER A 35 -9.72 1.40 -1.15
N VAL A 36 -10.01 1.25 0.15
CA VAL A 36 -9.02 0.83 1.14
C VAL A 36 -8.34 -0.48 0.73
N GLN A 37 -9.13 -1.48 0.33
CA GLN A 37 -8.60 -2.79 -0.05
C GLN A 37 -7.81 -2.73 -1.37
N GLU A 38 -8.30 -2.00 -2.38
CA GLU A 38 -7.58 -1.81 -3.63
C GLU A 38 -6.22 -1.16 -3.41
N GLY A 39 -6.16 -0.14 -2.55
CA GLY A 39 -4.90 0.53 -2.22
C GLY A 39 -3.89 -0.40 -1.54
N LEU A 40 -4.37 -1.32 -0.71
CA LEU A 40 -3.52 -2.33 -0.05
C LEU A 40 -3.05 -3.42 -1.02
N ASP A 41 -3.88 -3.79 -1.99
CA ASP A 41 -3.62 -4.90 -2.92
C ASP A 41 -2.62 -4.55 -4.02
N LEU A 42 -2.43 -3.27 -4.35
CA LEU A 42 -1.55 -2.85 -5.43
C LEU A 42 -0.12 -3.38 -5.27
N PRO A 43 0.52 -3.78 -6.38
CA PRO A 43 1.94 -4.14 -6.36
C PRO A 43 2.81 -3.00 -5.85
N ARG A 44 3.81 -3.35 -5.06
CA ARG A 44 4.70 -2.39 -4.41
C ARG A 44 6.08 -2.35 -5.04
N ALA A 45 6.69 -1.18 -5.01
CA ALA A 45 8.06 -0.95 -5.42
C ALA A 45 8.80 -0.21 -4.32
N PHE A 46 10.08 -0.52 -4.13
CA PHE A 46 10.90 0.07 -3.10
C PHE A 46 12.33 0.27 -3.60
N ALA A 47 12.78 1.50 -3.65
CA ALA A 47 14.15 1.83 -4.02
C ALA A 47 15.06 1.76 -2.80
N LEU A 48 16.08 0.94 -2.88
CA LEU A 48 17.07 0.78 -1.81
C LEU A 48 18.45 0.52 -2.43
N ASN A 49 19.45 1.29 -2.00
CA ASN A 49 20.85 1.15 -2.44
C ASN A 49 21.02 1.16 -3.98
N GLY A 50 20.27 2.04 -4.65
CA GLY A 50 20.36 2.18 -6.11
C GLY A 50 19.63 1.12 -6.91
N ILE A 51 18.90 0.22 -6.25
CA ILE A 51 18.13 -0.84 -6.88
C ILE A 51 16.64 -0.64 -6.58
N LEU A 52 15.82 -0.69 -7.61
CA LEU A 52 14.36 -0.67 -7.45
C LEU A 52 13.87 -2.11 -7.27
N ASN A 53 13.47 -2.43 -6.04
CA ASN A 53 12.87 -3.71 -5.72
C ASN A 53 11.37 -3.64 -6.05
N VAL A 54 10.88 -4.57 -6.84
CA VAL A 54 9.46 -4.65 -7.22
C VAL A 54 8.90 -6.01 -6.85
N GLU A 55 7.62 -6.04 -6.52
CA GLU A 55 6.93 -7.31 -6.28
C GLU A 55 6.71 -8.06 -7.60
N HIS A 56 6.69 -9.38 -7.52
CA HIS A 56 6.48 -10.25 -8.69
C HIS A 56 5.10 -10.07 -9.34
N SER A 57 4.16 -9.48 -8.62
CA SER A 57 2.81 -9.19 -9.11
C SER A 57 2.74 -7.95 -10.01
N LEU A 58 3.83 -7.18 -10.11
CA LEU A 58 3.86 -6.02 -11.00
C LEU A 58 3.88 -6.47 -12.46
N ASP A 59 3.08 -5.81 -13.31
CA ASP A 59 2.97 -6.12 -14.73
C ASP A 59 4.34 -6.03 -15.42
N ASP A 60 4.69 -7.06 -16.19
CA ASP A 60 5.96 -7.14 -16.93
C ASP A 60 6.16 -5.95 -17.88
N LYS A 61 5.11 -5.41 -18.46
CA LYS A 61 5.16 -4.22 -19.32
C LYS A 61 5.65 -3.01 -18.55
N ILE A 62 5.20 -2.84 -17.31
CA ILE A 62 5.63 -1.75 -16.44
C ILE A 62 7.10 -1.95 -16.05
N VAL A 63 7.50 -3.17 -15.72
CA VAL A 63 8.89 -3.51 -15.40
C VAL A 63 9.81 -3.17 -16.57
N LYS A 64 9.42 -3.52 -17.80
CA LYS A 64 10.19 -3.19 -19.01
C LYS A 64 10.33 -1.68 -19.22
N LYS A 65 9.25 -0.93 -19.03
CA LYS A 65 9.26 0.54 -19.13
C LYS A 65 10.21 1.16 -18.10
N LEU A 66 10.19 0.67 -16.88
CA LEU A 66 11.08 1.15 -15.81
C LEU A 66 12.54 0.86 -16.13
N LYS A 67 12.85 -0.31 -16.66
CA LYS A 67 14.20 -0.65 -17.12
C LYS A 67 14.67 0.27 -18.25
N ASN A 68 13.79 0.58 -19.20
CA ASN A 68 14.11 1.47 -20.33
C ASN A 68 14.39 2.91 -19.88
N ILE A 69 13.79 3.35 -18.77
CA ILE A 69 14.06 4.67 -18.18
C ILE A 69 15.42 4.71 -17.46
N GLY A 70 15.98 3.56 -17.14
CA GLY A 70 17.31 3.45 -16.53
C GLY A 70 17.33 2.88 -15.12
N HIS A 71 16.19 2.37 -14.61
CA HIS A 71 16.15 1.73 -13.30
C HIS A 71 16.80 0.34 -13.34
N LYS A 72 17.61 0.08 -12.31
CA LYS A 72 18.08 -1.28 -12.03
C LYS A 72 17.02 -1.97 -11.19
N ILE A 73 16.39 -3.01 -11.74
CA ILE A 73 15.22 -3.64 -11.12
C ILE A 73 15.59 -5.02 -10.60
N LYS A 74 15.13 -5.29 -9.37
CA LYS A 74 15.16 -6.62 -8.76
C LYS A 74 13.72 -7.03 -8.47
N ILE A 75 13.31 -8.16 -9.02
CA ILE A 75 11.98 -8.73 -8.74
C ILE A 75 12.08 -9.56 -7.47
N ASN A 76 11.33 -9.18 -6.44
CA ASN A 76 11.30 -9.88 -5.17
C ASN A 76 10.24 -10.97 -5.18
N LYS A 77 10.63 -12.16 -4.75
CA LYS A 77 9.69 -13.27 -4.51
C LYS A 77 8.89 -13.05 -3.24
N ASN A 78 9.48 -12.39 -2.25
CA ASN A 78 8.84 -12.10 -0.97
C ASN A 78 8.06 -10.80 -1.05
N ALA A 79 6.99 -10.74 -0.28
CA ALA A 79 6.16 -9.54 -0.16
C ALA A 79 6.94 -8.37 0.44
N ILE A 80 6.67 -7.16 -0.03
CA ILE A 80 7.23 -5.93 0.49
C ILE A 80 6.26 -5.33 1.51
N GLY A 81 6.62 -5.42 2.78
CA GLY A 81 5.82 -4.88 3.88
C GLY A 81 4.49 -5.56 4.08
N GLY A 82 3.63 -4.91 4.80
CA GLY A 82 2.25 -5.33 5.05
C GLY A 82 1.48 -4.18 5.67
N GLY A 83 0.26 -3.93 5.22
CA GLY A 83 -0.54 -2.80 5.65
C GLY A 83 -1.88 -3.20 6.23
N GLN A 84 -2.42 -2.32 7.08
CA GLN A 84 -3.78 -2.40 7.58
C GLN A 84 -4.37 -0.99 7.54
N CYS A 85 -5.63 -0.88 7.20
CA CYS A 85 -6.26 0.41 7.06
C CYS A 85 -7.74 0.36 7.45
N ILE A 86 -8.20 1.39 8.15
CA ILE A 86 -9.62 1.62 8.45
C ILE A 86 -9.97 3.04 8.02
N LYS A 87 -10.99 3.14 7.18
CA LYS A 87 -11.60 4.42 6.80
C LYS A 87 -12.82 4.68 7.67
N ILE A 88 -12.94 5.90 8.17
CA ILE A 88 -14.12 6.35 8.92
C ILE A 88 -15.06 7.06 7.92
N ASP A 89 -16.12 6.39 7.53
CA ASP A 89 -17.15 6.96 6.66
C ASP A 89 -18.24 7.61 7.51
N ARG A 90 -18.13 8.91 7.71
CA ARG A 90 -19.07 9.66 8.55
C ARG A 90 -20.41 9.86 7.87
N LYS A 91 -20.44 9.93 6.54
CA LYS A 91 -21.67 10.13 5.78
C LYS A 91 -22.63 8.97 5.97
N ASN A 92 -22.12 7.74 5.96
CA ASN A 92 -22.91 6.52 6.10
C ASN A 92 -22.86 5.94 7.52
N GLY A 93 -22.04 6.52 8.40
CA GLY A 93 -21.92 6.07 9.79
C GLY A 93 -21.27 4.70 9.96
N VAL A 94 -20.35 4.34 9.07
CA VAL A 94 -19.70 3.02 9.06
C VAL A 94 -18.18 3.12 9.06
N LEU A 95 -17.54 2.04 9.49
CA LEU A 95 -16.10 1.85 9.35
C LEU A 95 -15.85 0.88 8.19
N ILE A 96 -14.89 1.22 7.33
CA ILE A 96 -14.49 0.40 6.19
C ILE A 96 -13.07 -0.09 6.44
N GLY A 97 -12.92 -1.39 6.70
CA GLY A 97 -11.63 -2.00 6.98
C GLY A 97 -11.03 -2.70 5.77
N GLY A 98 -9.72 -2.67 5.66
CA GLY A 98 -8.96 -3.44 4.70
C GLY A 98 -7.77 -4.11 5.34
N SER A 99 -7.44 -5.31 4.91
CA SER A 99 -6.30 -6.07 5.37
C SER A 99 -5.41 -6.47 4.21
N ASP A 100 -4.10 -6.36 4.40
CA ASP A 100 -3.13 -6.68 3.36
C ASP A 100 -3.09 -8.20 3.10
N PRO A 101 -3.27 -8.65 1.86
CA PRO A 101 -3.20 -10.08 1.54
C PRO A 101 -1.80 -10.67 1.72
N ARG A 102 -0.77 -9.82 1.88
CA ARG A 102 0.61 -10.24 2.11
C ARG A 102 0.85 -10.78 3.52
N LYS A 103 -0.07 -10.51 4.41
CA LYS A 103 -0.01 -10.91 5.83
C LYS A 103 -1.26 -11.69 6.21
N ASP A 104 -1.15 -12.45 7.28
CA ASP A 104 -2.23 -13.29 7.79
C ASP A 104 -3.16 -12.48 8.71
N GLY A 105 -3.80 -11.48 8.13
CA GLY A 105 -4.73 -10.60 8.83
C GLY A 105 -6.12 -10.63 8.23
N MET A 106 -7.08 -10.09 8.96
CA MET A 106 -8.46 -10.01 8.52
C MET A 106 -9.14 -8.76 9.09
N ALA A 107 -9.89 -8.05 8.26
CA ALA A 107 -10.80 -7.01 8.71
C ALA A 107 -12.17 -7.63 8.96
N ILE A 108 -12.63 -7.56 10.19
CA ILE A 108 -13.90 -8.17 10.61
C ILE A 108 -14.83 -7.08 11.13
N GLY A 109 -16.04 -7.05 10.61
CA GLY A 109 -17.11 -6.18 11.08
C GLY A 109 -18.16 -6.93 11.90
N TYR A 110 -18.96 -6.15 12.60
CA TYR A 110 -20.10 -6.67 13.39
C TYR A 110 -21.32 -5.80 13.18
#